data_b1e9324fbb63269d40cde62cc091385b
#
_entry.id   b1e9324fbb63269d40cde62cc091385b
#
_cell.length_a   1.000
_cell.length_b   1.000
_cell.length_c   1.000
_cell.angle_alpha   90.00
_cell.angle_beta   90.00
_cell.angle_gamma   90.00
#
_symmetry.space_group_name_H-M   'P 1'
#
loop_
_entity.id
_entity.type
_entity.pdbx_description
1 polymer ?
#
loop_
_entity_poly.entity_id
_entity_poly.type
_entity_poly.pdbx_seq_one_letter_code
_entity_poly.pdbx_strand_id
1 'polypeptide(L)'
;MKGFYRLLFILTLLFQFNGNAQITPSPIKNSKVIVIYGSPDCHYCIDLKKTLVDQNKNFVFYDIDTNKVALNEMLTKLSRAKISTTNLQIPVVDKYGVMYVNSANFKDFVEKIVE
;
A
#
# COMPACT_ATOMS: atom_id res chain seq x y z
N MET A 1 -32.66 -46.60 27.68
CA MET A 1 -33.06 -45.21 27.34
C MET A 1 -32.14 -44.14 27.87
N LYS A 2 -31.50 -44.31 29.01
CA LYS A 2 -30.56 -43.28 29.55
C LYS A 2 -29.24 -43.17 28.78
N GLY A 3 -28.84 -44.18 27.96
CA GLY A 3 -27.64 -44.12 27.13
C GLY A 3 -27.79 -43.31 25.82
N PHE A 4 -29.00 -43.17 25.34
CA PHE A 4 -29.30 -42.49 24.09
C PHE A 4 -29.14 -40.96 24.22
N TYR A 5 -29.55 -40.43 25.36
CA TYR A 5 -29.41 -39.01 25.63
C TYR A 5 -27.95 -38.57 25.88
N ARG A 6 -27.14 -39.48 26.45
CA ARG A 6 -25.70 -39.21 26.62
C ARG A 6 -24.96 -39.18 25.29
N LEU A 7 -25.33 -40.05 24.35
CA LEU A 7 -24.73 -40.05 23.01
C LEU A 7 -25.11 -38.80 22.20
N LEU A 8 -26.37 -38.39 22.32
CA LEU A 8 -26.89 -37.18 21.68
C LEU A 8 -26.20 -35.91 22.23
N PHE A 9 -25.93 -35.88 23.55
CA PHE A 9 -25.28 -34.74 24.19
C PHE A 9 -23.81 -34.64 23.78
N ILE A 10 -23.12 -35.76 23.61
CA ILE A 10 -21.73 -35.77 23.14
C ILE A 10 -21.68 -35.39 21.67
N LEU A 11 -22.65 -35.77 20.85
CA LEU A 11 -22.71 -35.39 19.45
C LEU A 11 -22.95 -33.89 19.25
N THR A 12 -23.75 -33.27 20.13
CA THR A 12 -24.00 -31.84 20.09
C THR A 12 -22.78 -31.01 20.55
N LEU A 13 -21.99 -31.55 21.47
CA LEU A 13 -20.75 -30.92 21.92
C LEU A 13 -19.65 -30.91 20.84
N LEU A 14 -19.60 -31.96 20.00
CA LEU A 14 -18.65 -32.07 18.90
C LEU A 14 -18.92 -31.05 17.76
N PHE A 15 -20.18 -30.61 17.64
CA PHE A 15 -20.57 -29.62 16.61
C PHE A 15 -20.22 -28.19 16.99
N GLN A 16 -19.87 -27.94 18.24
CA GLN A 16 -19.52 -26.57 18.69
C GLN A 16 -18.03 -26.22 18.48
N PHE A 17 -17.22 -27.17 18.03
CA PHE A 17 -15.82 -26.94 17.72
C PHE A 17 -15.54 -26.49 16.27
N ASN A 18 -16.57 -26.19 15.50
CA ASN A 18 -16.41 -25.43 14.28
C ASN A 18 -16.15 -23.96 14.65
N GLY A 19 -15.04 -23.74 15.32
CA GLY A 19 -14.48 -22.42 15.43
C GLY A 19 -14.15 -21.96 14.02
N ASN A 20 -15.02 -21.19 13.41
CA ASN A 20 -14.64 -20.34 12.33
C ASN A 20 -13.51 -19.46 12.86
N ALA A 21 -12.29 -19.88 12.60
CA ALA A 21 -11.19 -18.97 12.59
C ALA A 21 -11.45 -17.99 11.42
N GLN A 22 -12.38 -17.08 11.64
CA GLN A 22 -12.44 -15.90 10.80
C GLN A 22 -11.11 -15.19 11.03
N ILE A 23 -10.21 -15.35 10.08
CA ILE A 23 -9.16 -14.39 9.88
C ILE A 23 -9.90 -13.13 9.48
N THR A 24 -10.37 -12.37 10.47
CA THR A 24 -10.68 -10.98 10.23
C THR A 24 -9.36 -10.38 9.79
N PRO A 25 -9.27 -9.88 8.55
CA PRO A 25 -8.13 -9.04 8.23
C PRO A 25 -8.15 -7.97 9.32
N SER A 26 -7.12 -7.95 10.13
CA SER A 26 -6.88 -6.83 11.03
C SER A 26 -7.16 -5.58 10.22
N PRO A 27 -8.02 -4.66 10.67
CA PRO A 27 -8.12 -3.39 9.98
C PRO A 27 -6.68 -2.93 9.87
N ILE A 28 -6.21 -2.82 8.63
CA ILE A 28 -4.92 -2.23 8.35
C ILE A 28 -5.00 -0.92 9.07
N LYS A 29 -4.44 -0.89 10.26
CA LYS A 29 -4.25 0.34 11.01
C LYS A 29 -3.83 1.32 9.96
N ASN A 30 -4.55 2.41 9.78
CA ASN A 30 -4.23 3.47 8.82
C ASN A 30 -2.80 3.93 9.06
N SER A 31 -1.85 3.03 8.81
CA SER A 31 -0.46 3.38 8.76
C SER A 31 -0.33 4.22 7.50
N LYS A 32 -0.19 5.51 7.71
CA LYS A 32 0.06 6.46 6.63
C LYS A 32 1.33 6.01 5.92
N VAL A 33 1.16 5.43 4.75
CA VAL A 33 2.25 4.92 3.92
C VAL A 33 2.35 5.80 2.68
N ILE A 34 3.55 6.24 2.39
CA ILE A 34 3.87 6.98 1.17
C ILE A 34 4.14 5.94 0.09
N VAL A 35 3.48 6.04 -1.05
CA VAL A 35 3.70 5.14 -2.18
C VAL A 35 4.53 5.86 -3.23
N ILE A 36 5.66 5.26 -3.62
CA ILE A 36 6.57 5.80 -4.63
C ILE A 36 6.49 4.91 -5.86
N TYR A 37 6.22 5.51 -7.00
CA TYR A 37 6.28 4.88 -8.31
C TYR A 37 7.52 5.38 -9.04
N GLY A 38 8.43 4.48 -9.38
CA GLY A 38 9.67 4.88 -10.01
C GLY A 38 10.41 3.71 -10.64
N SER A 39 11.71 3.89 -10.82
CA SER A 39 12.61 2.89 -11.37
C SER A 39 13.83 2.72 -10.46
N PRO A 40 14.39 1.49 -10.35
CA PRO A 40 15.61 1.26 -9.55
C PRO A 40 16.81 2.07 -10.01
N ASP A 41 16.88 2.41 -11.29
CA ASP A 41 17.99 3.16 -11.90
C ASP A 41 17.76 4.67 -11.89
N CYS A 42 16.63 5.12 -11.41
CA CYS A 42 16.29 6.54 -11.36
C CYS A 42 17.01 7.22 -10.19
N HIS A 43 17.88 8.18 -10.51
CA HIS A 43 18.65 8.94 -9.52
C HIS A 43 17.76 9.65 -8.50
N TYR A 44 16.73 10.34 -8.96
CA TYR A 44 15.78 11.03 -8.07
C TYR A 44 14.96 10.06 -7.20
N CYS A 45 14.66 8.87 -7.72
CA CYS A 45 13.97 7.84 -6.95
C CYS A 45 14.86 7.33 -5.81
N ILE A 46 16.14 7.14 -6.07
CA ILE A 46 17.13 6.71 -5.07
C ILE A 46 17.28 7.78 -3.98
N ASP A 47 17.41 9.02 -4.37
CA ASP A 47 17.56 10.15 -3.43
C ASP A 47 16.31 10.33 -2.57
N LEU A 48 15.12 10.20 -3.14
CA LEU A 48 13.88 10.29 -2.38
C LEU A 48 13.77 9.16 -1.36
N LYS A 49 14.05 7.91 -1.76
CA LYS A 49 14.02 6.77 -0.84
C LYS A 49 14.98 6.98 0.34
N LYS A 50 16.18 7.43 0.05
CA LYS A 50 17.19 7.70 1.08
C LYS A 50 16.71 8.75 2.07
N THR A 51 16.14 9.83 1.58
CA THR A 51 15.60 10.90 2.43
C THR A 51 14.47 10.38 3.32
N LEU A 52 13.57 9.57 2.80
CA LEU A 52 12.47 9.00 3.58
C LEU A 52 12.97 8.04 4.65
N VAL A 53 13.98 7.23 4.36
CA VAL A 53 14.63 6.37 5.36
C VAL A 53 15.26 7.22 6.46
N ASP A 54 16.01 8.26 6.11
CA ASP A 54 16.69 9.14 7.06
C ASP A 54 15.70 9.86 7.99
N GLN A 55 14.49 10.12 7.50
CA GLN A 55 13.43 10.80 8.26
C GLN A 55 12.42 9.85 8.91
N ASN A 56 12.69 8.55 8.91
CA ASN A 56 11.82 7.54 9.51
C ASN A 56 10.39 7.55 8.95
N LYS A 57 10.23 7.85 7.67
CA LYS A 57 8.92 7.82 6.99
C LYS A 57 8.64 6.41 6.46
N ASN A 58 7.42 5.95 6.64
CA ASN A 58 6.97 4.69 6.08
C ASN A 58 6.63 4.87 4.60
N PHE A 59 7.22 4.05 3.75
CA PHE A 59 6.96 4.10 2.32
C PHE A 59 7.03 2.71 1.68
N VAL A 60 6.39 2.60 0.52
CA VAL A 60 6.49 1.45 -0.37
C VAL A 60 6.99 1.97 -1.73
N PHE A 61 7.90 1.24 -2.33
CA PHE A 61 8.43 1.56 -3.65
C PHE A 61 7.98 0.52 -4.68
N TYR A 62 7.40 0.99 -5.77
CA TYR A 62 7.04 0.16 -6.91
C TYR A 62 7.88 0.49 -8.14
N ASP A 63 8.52 -0.53 -8.67
CA ASP A 63 9.24 -0.45 -9.95
C ASP A 63 8.23 -0.55 -11.10
N ILE A 64 7.93 0.56 -11.73
CA ILE A 64 6.94 0.62 -12.82
C ILE A 64 7.45 0.09 -14.16
N ASP A 65 8.75 -0.16 -14.27
CA ASP A 65 9.33 -0.76 -15.48
C ASP A 65 8.99 -2.25 -15.57
N THR A 66 8.94 -2.94 -14.43
CA THR A 66 8.68 -4.38 -14.36
C THR A 66 7.29 -4.71 -13.80
N ASN A 67 6.68 -3.82 -13.04
CA ASN A 67 5.37 -4.03 -12.42
C ASN A 67 4.29 -3.24 -13.16
N LYS A 68 3.63 -3.92 -14.10
CA LYS A 68 2.58 -3.29 -14.91
C LYS A 68 1.31 -2.96 -14.11
N VAL A 69 1.01 -3.71 -13.06
CA VAL A 69 -0.12 -3.42 -12.16
C VAL A 69 0.13 -2.09 -11.44
N ALA A 70 1.33 -1.88 -10.92
CA ALA A 70 1.70 -0.63 -10.28
C ALA A 70 1.70 0.54 -11.26
N LEU A 71 2.18 0.33 -12.49
CA LEU A 71 2.13 1.36 -13.54
C LEU A 71 0.69 1.79 -13.83
N ASN A 72 -0.22 0.84 -14.01
CA ASN A 72 -1.62 1.13 -14.27
C ASN A 72 -2.30 1.82 -13.08
N GLU A 73 -1.96 1.42 -11.87
CA GLU A 73 -2.43 2.07 -10.64
C GLU A 73 -1.99 3.54 -10.61
N MET A 74 -0.72 3.81 -10.86
CA MET A 74 -0.17 5.16 -10.93
C MET A 74 -0.92 6.01 -11.96
N LEU A 75 -1.07 5.50 -13.18
CA LEU A 75 -1.76 6.21 -14.26
C LEU A 75 -3.22 6.51 -13.92
N THR A 76 -3.90 5.57 -13.29
CA THR A 76 -5.28 5.74 -12.83
C THR A 76 -5.38 6.84 -11.77
N LYS A 77 -4.48 6.84 -10.80
CA LYS A 77 -4.42 7.86 -9.75
C LYS A 77 -4.15 9.25 -10.32
N LEU A 78 -3.21 9.36 -11.27
CA LEU A 78 -2.89 10.62 -11.93
C LEU A 78 -4.09 11.14 -12.74
N SER A 79 -4.78 10.25 -13.45
CA SER A 79 -6.00 10.62 -14.20
C SER A 79 -7.08 11.16 -13.28
N ARG A 80 -7.31 10.50 -12.14
CA ARG A 80 -8.30 10.97 -11.15
C ARG A 80 -7.92 12.32 -10.55
N ALA A 81 -6.64 12.56 -10.36
CA ALA A 81 -6.13 13.84 -9.85
C ALA A 81 -6.03 14.92 -10.95
N LYS A 82 -6.43 14.61 -12.20
CA LYS A 82 -6.36 15.50 -13.37
C LYS A 82 -4.93 16.01 -13.64
N ILE A 83 -3.94 15.15 -13.39
CA ILE A 83 -2.54 15.43 -13.67
C ILE A 83 -2.18 14.83 -15.01
N SER A 84 -1.63 15.66 -15.91
CA SER A 84 -1.17 15.22 -17.23
C SER A 84 -0.01 14.24 -17.11
N THR A 85 -0.04 13.18 -17.94
CA THR A 85 1.06 12.24 -18.08
C THR A 85 2.00 12.60 -19.23
N THR A 86 1.76 13.72 -19.91
CA THR A 86 2.66 14.24 -20.94
C THR A 86 3.94 14.75 -20.26
N ASN A 87 5.09 14.27 -20.69
CA ASN A 87 6.40 14.57 -20.10
C ASN A 87 6.47 14.21 -18.61
N LEU A 88 5.78 13.16 -18.22
CA LEU A 88 5.79 12.68 -16.83
C LEU A 88 7.20 12.29 -16.41
N GLN A 89 7.66 12.83 -15.29
CA GLN A 89 8.94 12.48 -14.69
C GLN A 89 8.72 11.67 -13.41
N ILE A 90 9.55 10.66 -13.24
CA ILE A 90 9.59 9.86 -12.01
C ILE A 90 10.60 10.45 -11.04
N PRO A 91 10.43 10.27 -9.73
CA PRO A 91 9.36 9.51 -9.07
C PRO A 91 8.02 10.24 -9.07
N VAL A 92 6.94 9.44 -9.11
CA VAL A 92 5.58 9.88 -8.81
C VAL A 92 5.23 9.37 -7.42
N VAL A 93 4.62 10.19 -6.60
CA VAL A 93 4.33 9.86 -5.21
C VAL A 93 2.86 10.03 -4.90
N ASP A 94 2.29 9.00 -4.27
CA ASP A 94 1.01 9.08 -3.59
C ASP A 94 1.28 9.24 -2.10
N LYS A 95 1.10 10.46 -1.59
CA LYS A 95 1.21 10.74 -0.17
C LYS A 95 -0.18 10.84 0.42
N TYR A 96 -0.62 9.74 1.04
CA TYR A 96 -1.90 9.68 1.75
C TYR A 96 -3.10 10.09 0.89
N GLY A 97 -3.10 9.70 -0.39
CA GLY A 97 -4.14 10.01 -1.36
C GLY A 97 -3.91 11.27 -2.20
N VAL A 98 -2.88 12.05 -1.91
CA VAL A 98 -2.50 13.23 -2.69
C VAL A 98 -1.35 12.88 -3.61
N MET A 99 -1.52 13.15 -4.91
CA MET A 99 -0.52 12.84 -5.92
C MET A 99 0.48 13.98 -6.10
N TYR A 100 1.75 13.65 -6.06
CA TYR A 100 2.86 14.56 -6.35
C TYR A 100 3.68 14.02 -7.50
N VAL A 101 4.05 14.88 -8.44
CA VAL A 101 4.93 14.54 -9.54
C VAL A 101 6.22 15.32 -9.44
N ASN A 102 7.34 14.68 -9.84
CA ASN A 102 8.62 15.34 -9.88
C ASN A 102 8.57 16.47 -10.92
N SER A 103 8.80 17.69 -10.48
CA SER A 103 8.77 18.89 -11.30
C SER A 103 10.17 19.48 -11.42
N ALA A 104 10.28 20.68 -12.02
CA ALA A 104 11.56 21.33 -12.31
C ALA A 104 12.48 21.49 -11.10
N ASN A 105 11.95 21.57 -9.88
CA ASN A 105 12.75 21.67 -8.65
C ASN A 105 12.54 20.45 -7.77
N PHE A 106 13.47 19.53 -7.84
CA PHE A 106 13.44 18.28 -7.06
C PHE A 106 13.47 18.52 -5.55
N LYS A 107 14.20 19.53 -5.08
CA LYS A 107 14.26 19.87 -3.66
C LYS A 107 12.89 20.25 -3.12
N ASP A 108 12.16 21.09 -3.82
CA ASP A 108 10.81 21.52 -3.45
C ASP A 108 9.85 20.32 -3.45
N PHE A 109 9.99 19.43 -4.43
CA PHE A 109 9.23 18.20 -4.51
C PHE A 109 9.44 17.32 -3.27
N VAL A 110 10.69 17.10 -2.88
CA VAL A 110 11.04 16.30 -1.68
C VAL A 110 10.48 16.95 -0.41
N GLU A 111 10.59 18.26 -0.27
CA GLU A 111 10.07 18.99 0.90
C GLU A 111 8.57 18.74 1.09
N LYS A 112 7.80 18.78 0.01
CA LYS A 112 6.34 18.48 0.06
C LYS A 112 6.05 17.06 0.49
N ILE A 113 6.90 16.12 0.12
CA ILE A 113 6.72 14.71 0.48
C ILE A 113 7.03 14.47 1.96
N VAL A 114 8.05 15.11 2.51
CA VAL A 114 8.52 14.87 3.88
C VAL A 114 7.80 15.73 4.93
N GLU A 115 7.10 16.76 4.54
CA GLU A 115 6.22 17.50 5.44
C GLU A 115 5.13 16.58 6.01
#